data_8a6d79961290b9c77e31eb911e1d3d84
#
_entry.id   8a6d79961290b9c77e31eb911e1d3d84
#
_cell.length_a   1.000
_cell.length_b   1.000
_cell.length_c   1.000
_cell.angle_alpha   90.00
_cell.angle_beta   90.00
_cell.angle_gamma   90.00
#
_symmetry.space_group_name_H-M   'P 1'
#
loop_
_entity.id
_entity.type
_entity.pdbx_description
1 polymer ?
#
loop_
_entity_poly.entity_id
_entity_poly.type
_entity_poly.pdbx_seq_one_letter_code
_entity_poly.pdbx_strand_id
1 'polypeptide(L)'
;MINDIPGDFILRFMTSHPKDATEKLFKTMAECEKCAHHIHLPVQSGNDHILKMMNRNYTREKYLSQVATARRYMPDIVITTDIIVGFPNETEEEFEDTISLCEEVRFDAMFTFIYSKRVGTPAASMPDPYTRADKQKHFDRLMDVSNRISGEKHKEYEGKTVRVLVDGETG
;
A
#
# COMPACT_ATOMS: atom_id res chain seq x y z
N MET A 1 -2.75 -11.84 26.78
CA MET A 1 -2.88 -11.63 25.30
C MET A 1 -1.55 -11.99 24.64
N ILE A 2 -1.44 -12.03 23.28
CA ILE A 2 -0.17 -12.41 22.61
C ILE A 2 1.00 -11.53 23.05
N ASN A 3 0.78 -10.23 23.24
CA ASN A 3 1.80 -9.29 23.74
C ASN A 3 2.39 -9.67 25.11
N ASP A 4 1.64 -10.40 25.93
CA ASP A 4 2.04 -10.78 27.29
C ASP A 4 2.78 -12.12 27.34
N ILE A 5 2.88 -12.83 26.22
CA ILE A 5 3.64 -14.09 26.12
C ILE A 5 5.11 -13.78 26.34
N PRO A 6 5.81 -14.48 27.29
CA PRO A 6 7.21 -14.26 27.51
C PRO A 6 8.07 -14.68 26.32
N GLY A 7 9.22 -14.04 26.16
CA GLY A 7 10.15 -14.31 25.07
C GLY A 7 10.34 -13.11 24.16
N ASP A 8 11.40 -13.15 23.36
CA ASP A 8 11.78 -12.13 22.41
C ASP A 8 11.26 -12.52 21.01
N PHE A 9 10.19 -11.88 20.57
CA PHE A 9 9.61 -12.06 19.24
C PHE A 9 8.92 -10.79 18.76
N ILE A 10 8.72 -10.67 17.45
CA ILE A 10 7.99 -9.58 16.83
C ILE A 10 6.71 -10.14 16.20
N LEU A 11 5.57 -9.57 16.59
CA LEU A 11 4.28 -9.87 16.02
C LEU A 11 4.08 -9.03 14.75
N ARG A 12 3.83 -9.69 13.64
CA ARG A 12 3.41 -9.06 12.36
C ARG A 12 2.14 -9.69 11.88
N PHE A 13 1.30 -8.91 11.20
CA PHE A 13 0.15 -9.44 10.46
C PHE A 13 0.26 -9.02 8.98
N MET A 14 -0.23 -9.87 8.10
CA MET A 14 0.06 -9.78 6.67
C MET A 14 -0.61 -8.58 5.99
N THR A 15 -1.88 -8.32 6.30
CA THR A 15 -2.65 -7.31 5.58
C THR A 15 -3.81 -6.79 6.41
N SER A 16 -4.21 -5.56 6.12
CA SER A 16 -5.46 -4.98 6.58
C SER A 16 -6.22 -4.41 5.40
N HIS A 17 -7.52 -4.67 5.33
CA HIS A 17 -8.37 -3.98 4.38
C HIS A 17 -8.60 -2.53 4.88
N PRO A 18 -8.55 -1.47 4.03
CA PRO A 18 -8.78 -0.09 4.48
C PRO A 18 -10.10 0.08 5.25
N LYS A 19 -11.12 -0.71 4.96
CA LYS A 19 -12.37 -0.73 5.73
C LYS A 19 -12.17 -1.03 7.22
N ASP A 20 -11.22 -1.90 7.53
CA ASP A 20 -10.98 -2.44 8.89
C ASP A 20 -9.80 -1.73 9.60
N ALA A 21 -9.10 -0.84 8.91
CA ALA A 21 -8.01 -0.03 9.45
C ALA A 21 -8.57 1.13 10.30
N THR A 22 -8.98 0.80 11.52
CA THR A 22 -9.61 1.74 12.46
C THR A 22 -8.57 2.40 13.37
N GLU A 23 -8.93 3.56 13.94
CA GLU A 23 -8.11 4.23 14.96
C GLU A 23 -7.79 3.31 16.15
N LYS A 24 -8.76 2.46 16.55
CA LYS A 24 -8.54 1.45 17.60
C LYS A 24 -7.43 0.48 17.24
N LEU A 25 -7.35 0.05 15.97
CA LEU A 25 -6.27 -0.82 15.51
C LEU A 25 -4.91 -0.13 15.68
N PHE A 26 -4.75 1.09 15.16
CA PHE A 26 -3.50 1.82 15.23
C PHE A 26 -3.06 2.12 16.64
N LYS A 27 -4.01 2.52 17.50
CA LYS A 27 -3.74 2.71 18.94
C LYS A 27 -3.27 1.43 19.60
N THR A 28 -3.93 0.30 19.33
CA THR A 28 -3.54 -1.00 19.90
C THR A 28 -2.16 -1.44 19.41
N MET A 29 -1.84 -1.22 18.11
CA MET A 29 -0.50 -1.51 17.59
C MET A 29 0.57 -0.70 18.31
N ALA A 30 0.35 0.60 18.50
CA ALA A 30 1.28 1.49 19.18
C ALA A 30 1.49 1.15 20.67
N GLU A 31 0.46 0.61 21.33
CA GLU A 31 0.52 0.20 22.75
C GLU A 31 1.16 -1.20 22.95
N CYS A 32 1.34 -1.97 21.88
CA CYS A 32 1.88 -3.34 21.95
C CYS A 32 3.38 -3.37 21.62
N GLU A 33 4.24 -3.49 22.62
CA GLU A 33 5.71 -3.48 22.47
C GLU A 33 6.26 -4.52 21.48
N LYS A 34 5.55 -5.65 21.35
CA LYS A 34 5.93 -6.75 20.44
C LYS A 34 5.31 -6.62 19.06
N CYS A 35 4.44 -5.65 18.82
CA CYS A 35 3.86 -5.41 17.52
C CYS A 35 4.83 -4.59 16.66
N ALA A 36 5.14 -5.06 15.47
CA ALA A 36 5.90 -4.27 14.51
C ALA A 36 5.09 -3.02 14.11
N HIS A 37 5.74 -1.87 14.05
CA HIS A 37 5.19 -0.66 13.43
C HIS A 37 5.17 -0.81 11.91
N HIS A 38 4.43 -1.78 11.42
CA HIS A 38 4.28 -2.08 10.01
C HIS A 38 2.84 -2.46 9.69
N ILE A 39 2.31 -1.87 8.62
CA ILE A 39 1.00 -2.26 8.09
C ILE A 39 1.05 -2.38 6.57
N HIS A 40 0.49 -3.47 6.06
CA HIS A 40 0.17 -3.58 4.64
C HIS A 40 -1.28 -3.15 4.44
N LEU A 41 -1.49 -2.04 3.74
CA LEU A 41 -2.79 -1.39 3.55
C LEU A 41 -3.06 -1.16 2.05
N PRO A 42 -3.56 -2.17 1.32
CA PRO A 42 -3.80 -2.11 -0.11
C PRO A 42 -4.78 -1.02 -0.51
N VAL A 43 -4.33 0.03 -1.21
CA VAL A 43 -5.20 1.11 -1.70
C VAL A 43 -5.83 0.79 -3.05
N GLN A 44 -5.17 0.04 -3.87
CA GLN A 44 -5.55 -0.41 -5.21
C GLN A 44 -5.54 0.68 -6.28
N SER A 45 -6.08 1.89 -6.04
CA SER A 45 -6.07 3.07 -6.91
C SER A 45 -6.17 4.34 -6.07
N GLY A 46 -5.68 5.45 -6.59
CA GLY A 46 -5.80 6.78 -5.99
C GLY A 46 -7.04 7.56 -6.41
N ASN A 47 -7.85 7.01 -7.32
CA ASN A 47 -9.03 7.67 -7.86
C ASN A 47 -10.32 7.02 -7.36
N ASP A 48 -11.27 7.84 -6.89
CA ASP A 48 -12.53 7.36 -6.29
C ASP A 48 -13.45 6.64 -7.27
N HIS A 49 -13.48 7.06 -8.55
CA HIS A 49 -14.26 6.39 -9.58
C HIS A 49 -13.70 4.99 -9.84
N ILE A 50 -12.40 4.85 -9.99
CA ILE A 50 -11.73 3.55 -10.18
C ILE A 50 -11.92 2.65 -8.94
N LEU A 51 -11.77 3.18 -7.73
CA LEU A 51 -12.07 2.45 -6.50
C LEU A 51 -13.50 1.90 -6.47
N LYS A 52 -14.47 2.73 -6.86
CA LYS A 52 -15.88 2.31 -6.98
C LYS A 52 -16.06 1.22 -8.02
N MET A 53 -15.41 1.34 -9.18
CA MET A 53 -15.45 0.34 -10.25
C MET A 53 -14.81 -1.00 -9.81
N MET A 54 -13.79 -0.96 -8.93
CA MET A 54 -13.17 -2.12 -8.28
C MET A 54 -14.01 -2.66 -7.11
N ASN A 55 -15.22 -2.12 -6.88
CA ASN A 55 -16.08 -2.48 -5.73
C ASN A 55 -15.40 -2.22 -4.37
N ARG A 56 -14.61 -1.15 -4.26
CA ARG A 56 -14.00 -0.70 -3.02
C ARG A 56 -14.91 0.32 -2.33
N ASN A 57 -15.23 0.08 -1.04
CA ASN A 57 -16.18 0.89 -0.28
C ASN A 57 -15.45 1.92 0.60
N TYR A 58 -14.44 2.59 0.03
CA TYR A 58 -13.72 3.70 0.63
C TYR A 58 -13.27 4.68 -0.45
N THR A 59 -12.98 5.92 -0.03
CA THR A 59 -12.48 6.98 -0.91
C THR A 59 -11.01 7.25 -0.65
N ARG A 60 -10.37 7.97 -1.58
CA ARG A 60 -9.01 8.52 -1.41
C ARG A 60 -8.88 9.31 -0.09
N GLU A 61 -9.82 10.22 0.18
CA GLU A 61 -9.83 11.02 1.40
C GLU A 61 -9.85 10.15 2.66
N LYS A 62 -10.72 9.14 2.69
CA LYS A 62 -10.80 8.19 3.81
C LYS A 62 -9.50 7.44 4.00
N TYR A 63 -8.86 7.00 2.91
CA TYR A 63 -7.58 6.32 2.95
C TYR A 63 -6.47 7.23 3.51
N LEU A 64 -6.35 8.46 3.02
CA LEU A 64 -5.39 9.45 3.52
C LEU A 64 -5.60 9.74 5.02
N SER A 65 -6.85 9.88 5.46
CA SER A 65 -7.19 10.03 6.88
C SER A 65 -6.71 8.86 7.73
N GLN A 66 -6.79 7.64 7.22
CA GLN A 66 -6.29 6.45 7.91
C GLN A 66 -4.76 6.44 8.00
N VAL A 67 -4.07 6.79 6.92
CA VAL A 67 -2.61 6.95 6.90
C VAL A 67 -2.16 8.00 7.92
N ALA A 68 -2.83 9.16 7.93
CA ALA A 68 -2.54 10.23 8.90
C ALA A 68 -2.77 9.77 10.35
N THR A 69 -3.84 9.00 10.59
CA THR A 69 -4.13 8.43 11.90
C THR A 69 -3.07 7.41 12.32
N ALA A 70 -2.65 6.53 11.42
CA ALA A 70 -1.59 5.55 11.69
C ALA A 70 -0.27 6.26 12.08
N ARG A 71 0.13 7.27 11.31
CA ARG A 71 1.35 8.06 11.58
C ARG A 71 1.28 8.92 12.85
N ARG A 72 0.09 9.33 13.24
CA ARG A 72 -0.11 10.04 14.52
C ARG A 72 0.19 9.15 15.73
N TYR A 73 -0.20 7.87 15.69
CA TYR A 73 0.07 6.90 16.75
C TYR A 73 1.47 6.31 16.66
N MET A 74 1.98 6.11 15.47
CA MET A 74 3.27 5.50 15.18
C MET A 74 3.99 6.31 14.10
N PRO A 75 4.74 7.37 14.47
CA PRO A 75 5.41 8.26 13.48
C PRO A 75 6.40 7.53 12.56
N ASP A 76 6.93 6.40 13.02
CA ASP A 76 7.89 5.52 12.32
C ASP A 76 7.23 4.36 11.58
N ILE A 77 5.88 4.33 11.48
CA ILE A 77 5.18 3.21 10.85
C ILE A 77 5.60 3.02 9.40
N VAL A 78 5.95 1.80 9.07
CA VAL A 78 6.17 1.32 7.71
C VAL A 78 4.81 1.00 7.08
N ILE A 79 4.49 1.65 5.97
CA ILE A 79 3.23 1.45 5.25
C ILE A 79 3.54 0.90 3.85
N THR A 80 3.04 -0.29 3.58
CA THR A 80 3.13 -0.91 2.25
C THR A 80 1.74 -1.04 1.64
N THR A 81 1.65 -1.10 0.31
CA THR A 81 0.38 -1.11 -0.40
C THR A 81 0.42 -1.96 -1.67
N ASP A 82 -0.77 -2.33 -2.17
CA ASP A 82 -0.97 -2.84 -3.52
C ASP A 82 -1.61 -1.77 -4.39
N ILE A 83 -1.17 -1.68 -5.65
CA ILE A 83 -1.74 -0.79 -6.66
C ILE A 83 -1.95 -1.58 -7.95
N ILE A 84 -3.12 -1.42 -8.55
CA ILE A 84 -3.47 -2.00 -9.84
C ILE A 84 -3.63 -0.85 -10.83
N VAL A 85 -2.83 -0.86 -11.89
CA VAL A 85 -2.93 0.09 -13.00
C VAL A 85 -3.59 -0.52 -14.23
N GLY A 86 -4.15 0.31 -15.08
CA GLY A 86 -4.80 -0.13 -16.32
C GLY A 86 -6.08 -0.92 -16.05
N PHE A 87 -6.83 -0.55 -15.03
CA PHE A 87 -8.20 -1.04 -14.84
C PHE A 87 -9.06 -0.65 -16.07
N PRO A 88 -10.07 -1.46 -16.48
CA PRO A 88 -10.87 -1.12 -17.66
C PRO A 88 -11.43 0.30 -17.60
N ASN A 89 -11.20 1.07 -18.66
CA ASN A 89 -11.54 2.49 -18.82
C ASN A 89 -10.82 3.48 -17.89
N GLU A 90 -9.77 3.10 -17.17
CA GLU A 90 -8.96 4.05 -16.40
C GLU A 90 -8.34 5.09 -17.32
N THR A 91 -8.72 6.36 -17.16
CA THR A 91 -8.17 7.47 -17.95
C THR A 91 -6.79 7.89 -17.45
N GLU A 92 -6.09 8.72 -18.25
CA GLU A 92 -4.80 9.29 -17.84
C GLU A 92 -4.96 10.14 -16.57
N GLU A 93 -5.99 10.95 -16.46
CA GLU A 93 -6.27 11.79 -15.29
C GLU A 93 -6.52 10.95 -14.03
N GLU A 94 -7.24 9.84 -14.17
CA GLU A 94 -7.51 8.93 -13.06
C GLU A 94 -6.25 8.18 -12.61
N PHE A 95 -5.36 7.86 -13.56
CA PHE A 95 -4.05 7.32 -13.24
C PHE A 95 -3.15 8.36 -12.54
N GLU A 96 -3.18 9.65 -12.97
CA GLU A 96 -2.45 10.72 -12.28
C GLU A 96 -2.90 10.90 -10.83
N ASP A 97 -4.16 10.69 -10.51
CA ASP A 97 -4.63 10.67 -9.12
C ASP A 97 -3.93 9.57 -8.30
N THR A 98 -3.65 8.43 -8.92
CA THR A 98 -2.91 7.34 -8.28
C THR A 98 -1.44 7.73 -8.05
N ILE A 99 -0.78 8.34 -9.03
CA ILE A 99 0.58 8.89 -8.88
C ILE A 99 0.62 9.92 -7.76
N SER A 100 -0.30 10.88 -7.77
CA SER A 100 -0.42 11.93 -6.76
C SER A 100 -0.62 11.36 -5.34
N LEU A 101 -1.42 10.30 -5.20
CA LEU A 101 -1.57 9.59 -3.92
C LEU A 101 -0.25 8.97 -3.45
N CYS A 102 0.50 8.34 -4.34
CA CYS A 102 1.79 7.73 -4.00
C CYS A 102 2.81 8.78 -3.52
N GLU A 103 2.84 9.94 -4.19
CA GLU A 103 3.69 11.07 -3.80
C GLU A 103 3.31 11.64 -2.43
N GLU A 104 2.02 11.74 -2.14
CA GLU A 104 1.50 12.26 -0.88
C GLU A 104 1.73 11.29 0.29
N VAL A 105 1.42 10.01 0.08
CA VAL A 105 1.57 8.99 1.13
C VAL A 105 3.02 8.59 1.32
N ARG A 106 3.83 8.52 0.26
CA ARG A 106 5.22 8.05 0.29
C ARG A 106 5.32 6.67 0.97
N PHE A 107 4.78 5.67 0.31
CA PHE A 107 4.81 4.29 0.77
C PHE A 107 6.25 3.77 0.89
N ASP A 108 6.49 2.90 1.87
CA ASP A 108 7.80 2.24 2.04
C ASP A 108 8.04 1.17 0.97
N ALA A 109 6.98 0.48 0.55
CA ALA A 109 6.99 -0.38 -0.61
C ALA A 109 5.62 -0.41 -1.29
N MET A 110 5.61 -0.52 -2.62
CA MET A 110 4.42 -0.64 -3.45
C MET A 110 4.50 -1.92 -4.28
N PHE A 111 3.51 -2.80 -4.13
CA PHE A 111 3.34 -3.96 -4.99
C PHE A 111 2.41 -3.56 -6.14
N THR A 112 2.98 -3.42 -7.32
CA THR A 112 2.30 -2.87 -8.48
C THR A 112 1.92 -3.98 -9.46
N PHE A 113 0.68 -3.94 -9.94
CA PHE A 113 0.13 -4.92 -10.86
C PHE A 113 -0.53 -4.24 -12.04
N ILE A 114 -0.37 -4.79 -13.24
CA ILE A 114 -1.22 -4.46 -14.38
C ILE A 114 -2.51 -5.27 -14.24
N TYR A 115 -3.65 -4.61 -14.40
CA TYR A 115 -4.94 -5.31 -14.38
C TYR A 115 -4.96 -6.49 -15.33
N SER A 116 -5.41 -7.62 -14.84
CA SER A 116 -5.64 -8.85 -15.60
C SER A 116 -7.08 -9.32 -15.43
N LYS A 117 -7.74 -9.61 -16.54
CA LYS A 117 -9.13 -10.09 -16.56
C LYS A 117 -9.24 -11.41 -15.77
N ARG A 118 -10.17 -11.44 -14.82
CA ARG A 118 -10.50 -12.65 -14.06
C ARG A 118 -11.91 -13.10 -14.42
N VAL A 119 -12.02 -14.29 -14.99
CA VAL A 119 -13.33 -14.88 -15.35
C VAL A 119 -14.26 -14.89 -14.13
N GLY A 120 -15.51 -14.52 -14.34
CA GLY A 120 -16.53 -14.45 -13.29
C GLY A 120 -16.59 -13.14 -12.51
N THR A 121 -15.73 -12.15 -12.83
CA THR A 121 -15.82 -10.82 -12.24
C THR A 121 -16.55 -9.83 -13.17
N PRO A 122 -17.32 -8.85 -12.64
CA PRO A 122 -17.93 -7.81 -13.46
C PRO A 122 -16.91 -7.06 -14.34
N ALA A 123 -15.72 -6.80 -13.82
CA ALA A 123 -14.64 -6.12 -14.53
C ALA A 123 -14.17 -6.86 -15.80
N ALA A 124 -14.31 -8.20 -15.85
CA ALA A 124 -13.91 -8.99 -17.02
C ALA A 124 -14.79 -8.72 -18.26
N SER A 125 -16.02 -8.25 -18.06
CA SER A 125 -16.97 -7.92 -19.13
C SER A 125 -16.99 -6.42 -19.49
N MET A 126 -16.24 -5.58 -18.77
CA MET A 126 -16.16 -4.15 -19.06
C MET A 126 -15.43 -3.92 -20.39
N PRO A 127 -15.91 -2.94 -21.19
CA PRO A 127 -15.14 -2.44 -22.33
C PRO A 127 -13.76 -1.97 -21.84
N ASP A 128 -12.74 -2.26 -22.61
CA ASP A 128 -11.37 -1.88 -22.29
C ASP A 128 -10.69 -1.39 -23.57
N PRO A 129 -10.67 -0.07 -23.80
CA PRO A 129 -10.12 0.50 -25.02
C PRO A 129 -8.59 0.50 -25.05
N TYR A 130 -7.94 0.27 -23.90
CA TYR A 130 -6.50 0.35 -23.78
C TYR A 130 -5.82 -0.97 -24.09
N THR A 131 -4.72 -0.88 -24.84
CA THR A 131 -3.87 -2.03 -25.15
C THR A 131 -2.99 -2.38 -23.94
N ARG A 132 -2.40 -3.57 -23.97
CA ARG A 132 -1.40 -3.93 -22.95
C ARG A 132 -0.20 -2.97 -22.95
N ALA A 133 0.18 -2.45 -24.11
CA ALA A 133 1.28 -1.49 -24.23
C ALA A 133 0.95 -0.14 -23.55
N ASP A 134 -0.31 0.31 -23.63
CA ASP A 134 -0.73 1.54 -22.95
C ASP A 134 -0.71 1.36 -21.43
N LYS A 135 -1.21 0.23 -20.94
CA LYS A 135 -1.15 -0.12 -19.50
C LYS A 135 0.28 -0.31 -18.99
N GLN A 136 1.18 -0.81 -19.85
CA GLN A 136 2.60 -0.92 -19.50
C GLN A 136 3.24 0.44 -19.28
N LYS A 137 2.87 1.48 -20.04
CA LYS A 137 3.37 2.85 -19.81
C LYS A 137 2.97 3.37 -18.42
N HIS A 138 1.71 3.16 -18.00
CA HIS A 138 1.28 3.51 -16.63
C HIS A 138 2.06 2.74 -15.59
N PHE A 139 2.25 1.44 -15.81
CA PHE A 139 3.04 0.59 -14.90
C PHE A 139 4.47 1.09 -14.76
N ASP A 140 5.15 1.36 -15.87
CA ASP A 140 6.55 1.81 -15.86
C ASP A 140 6.70 3.16 -15.13
N ARG A 141 5.80 4.12 -15.38
CA ARG A 141 5.76 5.40 -14.66
C ARG A 141 5.53 5.23 -13.16
N LEU A 142 4.62 4.35 -12.76
CA LEU A 142 4.39 4.07 -11.35
C LEU A 142 5.60 3.39 -10.71
N MET A 143 6.29 2.50 -11.44
CA MET A 143 7.53 1.87 -10.96
C MET A 143 8.65 2.89 -10.76
N ASP A 144 8.78 3.90 -11.64
CA ASP A 144 9.76 4.97 -11.46
C ASP A 144 9.50 5.76 -10.17
N VAL A 145 8.23 6.11 -9.91
CA VAL A 145 7.81 6.78 -8.66
C VAL A 145 8.08 5.90 -7.45
N SER A 146 7.71 4.62 -7.52
CA SER A 146 7.93 3.64 -6.45
C SER A 146 9.41 3.50 -6.11
N ASN A 147 10.26 3.31 -7.10
CA ASN A 147 11.70 3.13 -6.92
C ASN A 147 12.35 4.40 -6.34
N ARG A 148 11.94 5.58 -6.81
CA ARG A 148 12.43 6.85 -6.27
C ARG A 148 12.06 7.02 -4.80
N ILE A 149 10.78 6.85 -4.44
CA ILE A 149 10.31 7.01 -3.06
C ILE A 149 11.00 5.99 -2.14
N SER A 150 11.07 4.73 -2.56
CA SER A 150 11.74 3.67 -1.78
C SER A 150 13.24 3.98 -1.59
N GLY A 151 13.92 4.45 -2.63
CA GLY A 151 15.32 4.85 -2.55
C GLY A 151 15.54 6.03 -1.59
N GLU A 152 14.64 7.03 -1.60
CA GLU A 152 14.70 8.16 -0.67
C GLU A 152 14.50 7.70 0.79
N LYS A 153 13.53 6.81 1.03
CA LYS A 153 13.27 6.25 2.35
C LYS A 153 14.42 5.36 2.86
N HIS A 154 15.04 4.56 1.99
CA HIS A 154 16.21 3.78 2.38
C HIS A 154 17.39 4.65 2.80
N LYS A 155 17.60 5.80 2.17
CA LYS A 155 18.64 6.77 2.58
C LYS A 155 18.44 7.30 3.99
N GLU A 156 17.20 7.33 4.49
CA GLU A 156 16.92 7.74 5.87
C GLU A 156 17.54 6.80 6.92
N TYR A 157 17.91 5.57 6.53
CA TYR A 157 18.56 4.59 7.39
C TYR A 157 20.09 4.66 7.33
N GLU A 158 20.69 5.43 6.42
CA GLU A 158 22.14 5.57 6.33
C GLU A 158 22.70 6.15 7.64
N GLY A 159 23.74 5.50 8.18
CA GLY A 159 24.38 5.89 9.45
C GLY A 159 23.58 5.52 10.70
N LYS A 160 22.43 4.86 10.58
CA LYS A 160 21.66 4.39 11.73
C LYS A 160 21.98 2.93 12.05
N THR A 161 21.99 2.60 13.33
CA THR A 161 22.02 1.20 13.79
C THR A 161 20.59 0.74 14.01
N VAL A 162 20.20 -0.34 13.32
CA VAL A 162 18.85 -0.92 13.42
C VAL A 162 18.94 -2.40 13.82
N ARG A 163 17.94 -2.85 14.56
CA ARG A 163 17.79 -4.28 14.88
C ARG A 163 17.17 -4.98 13.68
N VAL A 164 17.79 -6.07 13.25
CA VAL A 164 17.32 -6.88 12.11
C VAL A 164 17.16 -8.33 12.51
N LEU A 165 16.22 -9.03 11.85
CA LEU A 165 16.14 -10.48 11.89
C LEU A 165 16.91 -11.02 10.68
N VAL A 166 17.90 -11.89 10.94
CA VAL A 166 18.60 -12.60 9.87
C VAL A 166 17.80 -13.86 9.55
N ASP A 167 17.24 -13.94 8.37
CA ASP A 167 16.34 -15.03 7.93
C ASP A 167 17.07 -16.11 7.11
N GLY A 168 18.31 -15.86 6.72
CA GLY A 168 19.13 -16.81 5.99
C GLY A 168 20.25 -16.14 5.19
N GLU A 169 21.02 -16.95 4.50
CA GLU A 169 22.02 -16.49 3.54
C GLU A 169 21.38 -16.30 2.16
N THR A 170 21.70 -15.19 1.50
CA THR A 170 21.37 -15.01 0.09
C THR A 170 22.37 -15.76 -0.75
N GLY A 171 21.89 -16.72 -1.53
CA GLY A 171 22.69 -17.46 -2.49
C GLY A 171 23.14 -16.61 -3.68
#